data_4b0db862e33e29afb6f4e79195833dcd
#
_entry.id   4b0db862e33e29afb6f4e79195833dcd
#
_cell.length_a   1.000
_cell.length_b   1.000
_cell.length_c   1.000
_cell.angle_alpha   90.00
_cell.angle_beta   90.00
_cell.angle_gamma   90.00
#
_symmetry.space_group_name_H-M   'P 1'
#
loop_
_entity.id
_entity.type
_entity.pdbx_description
1 polymer ?
#
loop_
_entity_poly.entity_id
_entity_poly.type
_entity_poly.pdbx_seq_one_letter_code
_entity_poly.pdbx_strand_id
1 'polypeptide(L)'
;MTWTFDGAADAPEGVSQRSVTGLAIDFDGNRILAGFTDDPGTGTEAGILYLMDNRPFTLWTTSIGGPVNGAGLSDDASRAVAGSADGNIYSLNMDGVVRWKFETPGGASQPVNVAAVSPDGSRTVAGTQTSQFILLTPEATKIWTLDTDGPVNDVAVSTSGNRSAVGTAAGSVYLLNDQGVVIKQISHPETSILAMGINASGSKLAAGTADGRVFAFNSSGIMAWEVFLGGSVTSVAVNSAGNRIIASSGNTVYLLTGDGP
;
A
#
# COMPACT_ATOMS: atom_id res chain seq x y z
N MET A 1 18.71 -13.34 12.95
CA MET A 1 19.68 -12.23 12.84
C MET A 1 18.87 -10.96 12.66
N THR A 2 19.08 -9.95 13.47
CA THR A 2 18.45 -8.62 13.30
C THR A 2 19.48 -7.66 12.74
N TRP A 3 19.10 -6.84 11.80
CA TRP A 3 19.91 -5.76 11.24
C TRP A 3 19.05 -4.49 11.14
N THR A 4 19.70 -3.37 11.07
CA THR A 4 19.07 -2.07 10.86
C THR A 4 19.71 -1.42 9.64
N PHE A 5 18.88 -0.82 8.80
CA PHE A 5 19.32 0.09 7.74
C PHE A 5 19.12 1.52 8.23
N ASP A 6 20.18 2.28 8.31
CA ASP A 6 20.12 3.69 8.66
C ASP A 6 20.07 4.54 7.39
N GLY A 7 18.85 4.80 6.92
CA GLY A 7 18.65 5.65 5.74
C GLY A 7 19.14 7.07 5.92
N ALA A 8 19.35 7.55 7.16
CA ALA A 8 19.90 8.88 7.40
C ALA A 8 21.40 8.96 7.07
N ALA A 9 22.13 7.85 7.23
CA ALA A 9 23.57 7.80 6.91
C ALA A 9 23.83 7.92 5.40
N ASP A 10 22.88 7.53 4.56
CA ASP A 10 22.96 7.58 3.10
C ASP A 10 22.23 8.81 2.52
N ALA A 11 21.76 9.73 3.37
CA ALA A 11 21.09 10.94 2.90
C ALA A 11 22.08 11.85 2.15
N PRO A 12 21.68 12.41 0.99
CA PRO A 12 22.48 13.40 0.28
C PRO A 12 22.80 14.62 1.15
N GLU A 13 23.90 15.32 0.86
CA GLU A 13 24.19 16.60 1.51
C GLU A 13 23.04 17.59 1.31
N GLY A 14 22.62 18.26 2.39
CA GLY A 14 21.55 19.24 2.39
C GLY A 14 20.15 18.68 2.70
N VAL A 15 20.00 17.38 2.94
CA VAL A 15 18.74 16.81 3.44
C VAL A 15 18.64 17.06 4.94
N SER A 16 17.62 17.80 5.36
CA SER A 16 17.37 18.15 6.77
C SER A 16 16.58 17.06 7.50
N GLN A 17 15.69 16.36 6.80
CA GLN A 17 14.90 15.27 7.34
C GLN A 17 14.70 14.20 6.26
N ARG A 18 14.69 12.92 6.71
CA ARG A 18 14.36 11.77 5.89
C ARG A 18 13.38 10.88 6.64
N SER A 19 12.28 10.51 6.00
CA SER A 19 11.28 9.61 6.56
C SER A 19 11.04 8.41 5.66
N VAL A 20 10.84 7.24 6.28
CA VAL A 20 10.38 6.03 5.58
C VAL A 20 8.87 6.12 5.45
N THR A 21 8.37 6.08 4.24
CA THR A 21 6.96 6.28 3.93
C THR A 21 6.30 5.05 3.31
N GLY A 22 7.10 4.09 2.82
CA GLY A 22 6.60 2.84 2.27
C GLY A 22 7.58 1.71 2.49
N LEU A 23 7.07 0.52 2.82
CA LEU A 23 7.84 -0.71 2.96
C LEU A 23 7.12 -1.87 2.30
N ALA A 24 7.84 -2.68 1.56
CA ALA A 24 7.36 -3.95 1.03
C ALA A 24 8.47 -5.00 1.06
N ILE A 25 8.05 -6.26 1.12
CA ILE A 25 8.96 -7.41 1.12
C ILE A 25 8.45 -8.43 0.10
N ASP A 26 9.36 -9.12 -0.59
CA ASP A 26 9.01 -10.21 -1.48
C ASP A 26 8.56 -11.47 -0.72
N PHE A 27 8.06 -12.47 -1.45
CA PHE A 27 7.50 -13.68 -0.83
C PHE A 27 8.52 -14.45 0.02
N ASP A 28 9.77 -14.52 -0.44
CA ASP A 28 10.82 -15.30 0.23
C ASP A 28 11.53 -14.52 1.35
N GLY A 29 11.21 -13.23 1.52
CA GLY A 29 11.88 -12.35 2.48
C GLY A 29 13.32 -12.02 2.12
N ASN A 30 13.68 -12.15 0.85
CA ASN A 30 15.04 -11.90 0.35
C ASN A 30 15.24 -10.49 -0.18
N ARG A 31 14.17 -9.78 -0.51
CA ARG A 31 14.18 -8.42 -1.04
C ARG A 31 13.26 -7.53 -0.24
N ILE A 32 13.74 -6.36 0.09
CA ILE A 32 13.01 -5.34 0.83
C ILE A 32 13.05 -4.06 0.02
N LEU A 33 11.87 -3.55 -0.33
CA LEU A 33 11.69 -2.24 -0.93
C LEU A 33 11.37 -1.23 0.16
N ALA A 34 12.11 -0.12 0.20
CA ALA A 34 11.84 0.99 1.09
C ALA A 34 11.70 2.29 0.28
N GLY A 35 10.63 3.01 0.53
CA GLY A 35 10.40 4.34 0.00
C GLY A 35 10.72 5.40 1.04
N PHE A 36 11.47 6.41 0.63
CA PHE A 36 11.86 7.53 1.46
C PHE A 36 11.38 8.85 0.87
N THR A 37 11.11 9.77 1.74
CA THR A 37 10.94 11.19 1.42
C THR A 37 12.08 11.97 2.03
N ASP A 38 12.82 12.69 1.19
CA ASP A 38 13.90 13.60 1.57
C ASP A 38 13.36 15.03 1.59
N ASP A 39 13.43 15.67 2.75
CA ASP A 39 13.11 17.09 2.90
C ASP A 39 14.41 17.89 3.08
N PRO A 40 14.83 18.70 2.09
CA PRO A 40 15.99 19.58 2.21
C PRO A 40 15.70 20.83 3.05
N GLY A 41 14.49 21.00 3.59
CA GLY A 41 14.10 22.23 4.30
C GLY A 41 13.86 23.44 3.39
N THR A 42 13.88 23.24 2.07
CA THR A 42 13.66 24.30 1.07
C THR A 42 12.28 24.25 0.43
N GLY A 43 11.43 23.28 0.86
CA GLY A 43 10.07 23.06 0.35
C GLY A 43 10.02 22.25 -0.95
N THR A 44 11.14 21.66 -1.38
CA THR A 44 11.19 20.76 -2.56
C THR A 44 11.56 19.37 -2.08
N GLU A 45 10.57 18.62 -1.64
CA GLU A 45 10.75 17.24 -1.21
C GLU A 45 11.00 16.31 -2.40
N ALA A 46 11.88 15.32 -2.22
CA ALA A 46 12.20 14.30 -3.22
C ALA A 46 11.90 12.90 -2.71
N GLY A 47 11.48 12.02 -3.60
CA GLY A 47 11.26 10.61 -3.30
C GLY A 47 12.43 9.75 -3.74
N ILE A 48 12.85 8.81 -2.90
CA ILE A 48 13.88 7.84 -3.22
C ILE A 48 13.39 6.43 -2.85
N LEU A 49 13.57 5.49 -3.76
CA LEU A 49 13.32 4.08 -3.54
C LEU A 49 14.64 3.34 -3.38
N TYR A 50 14.69 2.46 -2.41
CA TYR A 50 15.80 1.52 -2.17
C TYR A 50 15.28 0.10 -2.30
N LEU A 51 15.95 -0.72 -3.09
CA LEU A 51 15.81 -2.17 -2.98
C LEU A 51 17.04 -2.73 -2.27
N MET A 52 16.80 -3.50 -1.24
CA MET A 52 17.84 -4.12 -0.42
C MET A 52 17.67 -5.64 -0.42
N ASP A 53 18.76 -6.37 -0.19
CA ASP A 53 18.67 -7.79 0.13
C ASP A 53 18.49 -8.01 1.66
N ASN A 54 18.26 -9.24 2.07
CA ASN A 54 18.07 -9.62 3.46
C ASN A 54 19.35 -9.54 4.32
N ARG A 55 20.48 -9.06 3.77
CA ARG A 55 21.77 -8.81 4.45
C ARG A 55 22.13 -7.34 4.50
N PRO A 56 21.23 -6.43 4.50
CA PRO A 56 21.07 -5.00 4.25
C PRO A 56 22.03 -4.41 3.17
N PHE A 57 22.33 -5.16 2.13
CA PHE A 57 23.01 -4.57 0.97
C PHE A 57 22.01 -3.90 0.06
N THR A 58 22.26 -2.64 -0.23
CA THR A 58 21.52 -1.90 -1.25
C THR A 58 21.84 -2.47 -2.62
N LEU A 59 20.83 -2.98 -3.30
CA LEU A 59 20.94 -3.50 -4.66
C LEU A 59 20.85 -2.36 -5.68
N TRP A 60 19.92 -1.45 -5.44
CA TRP A 60 19.78 -0.21 -6.22
C TRP A 60 19.05 0.88 -5.43
N THR A 61 19.26 2.11 -5.90
CA THR A 61 18.50 3.29 -5.49
C THR A 61 17.96 4.02 -6.70
N THR A 62 16.75 4.54 -6.63
CA THR A 62 16.15 5.30 -7.73
C THR A 62 15.39 6.49 -7.18
N SER A 63 15.73 7.67 -7.66
CA SER A 63 14.97 8.90 -7.35
C SER A 63 13.74 9.01 -8.24
N ILE A 64 12.63 9.48 -7.66
CA ILE A 64 11.37 9.76 -8.35
C ILE A 64 10.99 11.23 -8.15
N GLY A 65 9.99 11.71 -8.90
CA GLY A 65 9.71 13.15 -9.06
C GLY A 65 9.19 13.89 -7.83
N GLY A 66 8.77 13.19 -6.78
CA GLY A 66 8.26 13.80 -5.54
C GLY A 66 8.22 12.79 -4.41
N PRO A 67 7.78 13.18 -3.20
CA PRO A 67 7.68 12.33 -2.03
C PRO A 67 7.05 10.97 -2.33
N VAL A 68 7.65 9.90 -1.80
CA VAL A 68 7.02 8.56 -1.81
C VAL A 68 5.97 8.52 -0.73
N ASN A 69 4.73 8.21 -1.08
CA ASN A 69 3.64 8.03 -0.11
C ASN A 69 3.31 6.55 0.15
N GLY A 70 3.61 5.68 -0.81
CA GLY A 70 3.40 4.25 -0.67
C GLY A 70 4.24 3.46 -1.65
N ALA A 71 4.61 2.23 -1.31
CA ALA A 71 5.42 1.36 -2.14
C ALA A 71 4.94 -0.10 -2.04
N GLY A 72 5.05 -0.84 -3.14
CA GLY A 72 4.70 -2.25 -3.24
C GLY A 72 5.72 -3.04 -4.06
N LEU A 73 5.87 -4.32 -3.74
CA LEU A 73 6.80 -5.24 -4.38
C LEU A 73 6.06 -6.54 -4.74
N SER A 74 6.27 -7.07 -5.97
CA SER A 74 5.75 -8.40 -6.34
C SER A 74 6.49 -9.51 -5.61
N ASP A 75 5.86 -10.70 -5.51
CA ASP A 75 6.41 -11.86 -4.78
C ASP A 75 7.80 -12.29 -5.29
N ASP A 76 8.05 -12.15 -6.57
CA ASP A 76 9.33 -12.47 -7.22
C ASP A 76 10.31 -11.28 -7.30
N ALA A 77 9.95 -10.15 -6.69
CA ALA A 77 10.66 -8.87 -6.75
C ALA A 77 10.92 -8.34 -8.18
N SER A 78 10.28 -8.91 -9.22
CA SER A 78 10.48 -8.47 -10.60
C SER A 78 9.87 -7.09 -10.88
N ARG A 79 8.97 -6.64 -10.01
CA ARG A 79 8.26 -5.37 -10.12
C ARG A 79 8.13 -4.66 -8.79
N ALA A 80 8.66 -3.44 -8.75
CA ALA A 80 8.38 -2.48 -7.69
C ALA A 80 7.41 -1.43 -8.21
N VAL A 81 6.54 -0.92 -7.34
CA VAL A 81 5.67 0.22 -7.64
C VAL A 81 5.75 1.24 -6.52
N ALA A 82 5.56 2.51 -6.85
CA ALA A 82 5.48 3.59 -5.88
C ALA A 82 4.42 4.60 -6.28
N GLY A 83 3.66 5.07 -5.30
CA GLY A 83 2.79 6.22 -5.40
C GLY A 83 3.52 7.46 -4.88
N SER A 84 3.41 8.57 -5.61
CA SER A 84 4.13 9.79 -5.28
C SER A 84 3.19 10.99 -5.12
N ALA A 85 3.61 11.94 -4.28
CA ALA A 85 2.92 13.21 -4.10
C ALA A 85 2.95 14.08 -5.35
N ASP A 86 3.80 13.78 -6.34
CA ASP A 86 3.81 14.44 -7.63
C ASP A 86 2.65 14.03 -8.57
N GLY A 87 1.73 13.20 -8.08
CA GLY A 87 0.57 12.73 -8.82
C GLY A 87 0.85 11.57 -9.76
N ASN A 88 1.99 10.91 -9.63
CA ASN A 88 2.36 9.80 -10.48
C ASN A 88 2.43 8.47 -9.73
N ILE A 89 2.14 7.41 -10.48
CA ILE A 89 2.43 6.03 -10.11
C ILE A 89 3.66 5.62 -10.91
N TYR A 90 4.69 5.13 -10.23
CA TYR A 90 5.92 4.64 -10.85
C TYR A 90 5.97 3.12 -10.79
N SER A 91 6.44 2.48 -11.86
CA SER A 91 6.81 1.06 -11.83
C SER A 91 8.25 0.90 -12.26
N LEU A 92 9.00 0.11 -11.50
CA LEU A 92 10.40 -0.18 -11.71
C LEU A 92 10.59 -1.69 -11.92
N ASN A 93 11.63 -2.06 -12.67
CA ASN A 93 12.07 -3.43 -12.78
C ASN A 93 13.00 -3.83 -11.62
N MET A 94 13.46 -5.08 -11.62
CA MET A 94 14.37 -5.61 -10.61
C MET A 94 15.75 -4.91 -10.54
N ASP A 95 16.13 -4.15 -11.57
CA ASP A 95 17.38 -3.37 -11.64
C ASP A 95 17.19 -1.91 -11.22
N GLY A 96 16.00 -1.54 -10.75
CA GLY A 96 15.66 -0.18 -10.33
C GLY A 96 15.38 0.80 -11.47
N VAL A 97 15.28 0.29 -12.72
CA VAL A 97 14.95 1.14 -13.85
C VAL A 97 13.46 1.38 -13.94
N VAL A 98 13.07 2.65 -14.01
CA VAL A 98 11.67 3.04 -14.23
C VAL A 98 11.19 2.51 -15.57
N ARG A 99 10.26 1.57 -15.55
CA ARG A 99 9.64 1.00 -16.76
C ARG A 99 8.59 1.93 -17.33
N TRP A 100 7.81 2.52 -16.46
CA TRP A 100 6.78 3.49 -16.81
C TRP A 100 6.43 4.38 -15.64
N LYS A 101 5.86 5.52 -16.00
CA LYS A 101 5.24 6.48 -15.12
C LYS A 101 3.82 6.72 -15.62
N PHE A 102 2.84 6.55 -14.75
CA PHE A 102 1.44 6.85 -15.03
C PHE A 102 1.04 8.11 -14.27
N GLU A 103 0.70 9.16 -15.00
CA GLU A 103 0.19 10.39 -14.43
C GLU A 103 -1.30 10.27 -14.13
N THR A 104 -1.71 10.53 -12.90
CA THR A 104 -3.13 10.56 -12.53
C THR A 104 -3.82 11.75 -13.20
N PRO A 105 -5.13 11.64 -13.52
CA PRO A 105 -5.87 12.77 -14.07
C PRO A 105 -5.82 13.97 -13.12
N GLY A 106 -5.09 15.05 -13.50
CA GLY A 106 -4.85 16.22 -12.65
C GLY A 106 -3.42 16.34 -12.12
N GLY A 107 -2.55 15.36 -12.40
CA GLY A 107 -1.13 15.42 -12.10
C GLY A 107 -0.81 15.72 -10.64
N ALA A 108 0.12 16.64 -10.38
CA ALA A 108 0.55 17.00 -9.03
C ALA A 108 -0.57 17.57 -8.12
N SER A 109 -1.71 17.96 -8.69
CA SER A 109 -2.90 18.34 -7.92
C SER A 109 -3.65 17.12 -7.35
N GLN A 110 -3.25 15.91 -7.70
CA GLN A 110 -3.83 14.66 -7.24
C GLN A 110 -2.75 13.70 -6.71
N PRO A 111 -2.17 13.97 -5.54
CA PRO A 111 -1.19 13.09 -4.93
C PRO A 111 -1.68 11.65 -4.87
N VAL A 112 -0.81 10.72 -5.21
CA VAL A 112 -1.04 9.30 -5.00
C VAL A 112 -0.63 8.97 -3.57
N ASN A 113 -1.62 8.64 -2.73
CA ASN A 113 -1.40 8.35 -1.31
C ASN A 113 -0.81 6.95 -1.09
N VAL A 114 -1.22 6.01 -1.93
CA VAL A 114 -0.85 4.61 -1.78
C VAL A 114 -0.78 3.92 -3.14
N ALA A 115 0.16 3.01 -3.31
CA ALA A 115 0.22 2.11 -4.46
C ALA A 115 0.64 0.71 -4.02
N ALA A 116 0.04 -0.29 -4.63
CA ALA A 116 0.38 -1.70 -4.42
C ALA A 116 0.40 -2.44 -5.75
N VAL A 117 1.23 -3.48 -5.84
CA VAL A 117 1.27 -4.42 -6.96
C VAL A 117 0.75 -5.77 -6.47
N SER A 118 0.01 -6.48 -7.34
CA SER A 118 -0.39 -7.86 -7.02
C SER A 118 0.84 -8.75 -6.86
N PRO A 119 0.80 -9.74 -5.96
CA PRO A 119 1.91 -10.67 -5.75
C PRO A 119 2.50 -11.26 -7.04
N ASP A 120 1.67 -11.60 -8.03
CA ASP A 120 2.10 -12.12 -9.34
C ASP A 120 2.60 -11.03 -10.32
N GLY A 121 2.62 -9.75 -9.91
CA GLY A 121 3.05 -8.62 -10.73
C GLY A 121 2.08 -8.24 -11.86
N SER A 122 0.92 -8.87 -11.97
CA SER A 122 0.00 -8.69 -13.11
C SER A 122 -0.90 -7.46 -13.00
N ARG A 123 -1.00 -6.84 -11.83
CA ARG A 123 -1.85 -5.67 -11.60
C ARG A 123 -1.17 -4.67 -10.68
N THR A 124 -1.39 -3.38 -10.94
CA THR A 124 -1.05 -2.29 -10.03
C THR A 124 -2.33 -1.58 -9.62
N VAL A 125 -2.51 -1.37 -8.32
CA VAL A 125 -3.59 -0.55 -7.77
C VAL A 125 -3.01 0.68 -7.11
N ALA A 126 -3.73 1.80 -7.19
CA ALA A 126 -3.32 3.02 -6.53
C ALA A 126 -4.53 3.82 -6.05
N GLY A 127 -4.36 4.50 -4.93
CA GLY A 127 -5.34 5.40 -4.35
C GLY A 127 -4.82 6.82 -4.27
N THR A 128 -5.68 7.79 -4.57
CA THR A 128 -5.32 9.22 -4.56
C THR A 128 -5.95 9.97 -3.39
N GLN A 129 -5.36 11.11 -3.06
CA GLN A 129 -5.90 12.04 -2.08
C GLN A 129 -7.23 12.66 -2.55
N THR A 130 -7.49 12.67 -3.85
CA THR A 130 -8.69 13.23 -4.45
C THR A 130 -9.76 12.17 -4.74
N SER A 131 -9.76 11.10 -3.93
CA SER A 131 -10.84 10.10 -3.94
C SER A 131 -10.90 9.24 -5.20
N GLN A 132 -9.78 8.93 -5.83
CA GLN A 132 -9.73 8.00 -6.96
C GLN A 132 -9.00 6.71 -6.59
N PHE A 133 -9.58 5.59 -6.99
CA PHE A 133 -8.97 4.28 -6.93
C PHE A 133 -8.79 3.74 -8.35
N ILE A 134 -7.55 3.39 -8.71
CA ILE A 134 -7.13 3.12 -10.09
C ILE A 134 -6.56 1.71 -10.18
N LEU A 135 -6.94 0.93 -11.22
CA LEU A 135 -6.31 -0.34 -11.57
C LEU A 135 -5.62 -0.23 -12.92
N LEU A 136 -4.36 -0.66 -12.96
CA LEU A 136 -3.51 -0.67 -14.15
C LEU A 136 -3.03 -2.09 -14.50
N THR A 137 -2.78 -2.30 -15.80
CA THR A 137 -2.01 -3.46 -16.30
C THR A 137 -0.52 -3.30 -15.99
N PRO A 138 0.29 -4.36 -16.19
CA PRO A 138 1.74 -4.28 -16.09
C PRO A 138 2.41 -3.25 -17.02
N GLU A 139 1.75 -2.83 -18.09
CA GLU A 139 2.22 -1.86 -19.08
C GLU A 139 1.61 -0.46 -18.90
N ALA A 140 1.10 -0.14 -17.70
CA ALA A 140 0.44 1.13 -17.38
C ALA A 140 -0.86 1.41 -18.16
N THR A 141 -1.47 0.41 -18.77
CA THR A 141 -2.80 0.61 -19.36
C THR A 141 -3.84 0.66 -18.23
N LYS A 142 -4.59 1.75 -18.19
CA LYS A 142 -5.68 1.86 -17.23
C LYS A 142 -6.81 0.89 -17.58
N ILE A 143 -7.12 -0.01 -16.64
CA ILE A 143 -8.24 -0.95 -16.78
C ILE A 143 -9.52 -0.22 -16.36
N TRP A 144 -9.52 0.40 -15.18
CA TRP A 144 -10.64 1.19 -14.67
C TRP A 144 -10.21 2.21 -13.60
N THR A 145 -11.09 3.14 -13.33
CA THR A 145 -11.01 4.06 -12.19
C THR A 145 -12.36 4.08 -11.49
N LEU A 146 -12.34 4.08 -10.16
CA LEU A 146 -13.51 4.27 -9.31
C LEU A 146 -13.35 5.58 -8.53
N ASP A 147 -14.35 6.44 -8.58
CA ASP A 147 -14.45 7.57 -7.66
C ASP A 147 -15.01 7.08 -6.33
N THR A 148 -14.25 7.29 -5.26
CA THR A 148 -14.62 6.90 -3.89
C THR A 148 -15.26 8.06 -3.14
N ASP A 149 -15.86 7.79 -1.99
CA ASP A 149 -16.54 8.82 -1.17
C ASP A 149 -15.60 9.71 -0.35
N GLY A 150 -14.31 9.47 -0.41
CA GLY A 150 -13.28 10.25 0.28
C GLY A 150 -11.87 9.84 -0.15
N PRO A 151 -10.85 10.58 0.29
CA PRO A 151 -9.45 10.25 0.03
C PRO A 151 -9.16 8.77 0.32
N VAL A 152 -8.41 8.15 -0.56
CA VAL A 152 -7.98 6.76 -0.37
C VAL A 152 -6.79 6.74 0.58
N ASN A 153 -6.94 6.05 1.71
CA ASN A 153 -5.87 5.90 2.71
C ASN A 153 -5.04 4.66 2.49
N ASP A 154 -5.69 3.54 2.13
CA ASP A 154 -4.96 2.28 1.90
C ASP A 154 -5.67 1.39 0.88
N VAL A 155 -4.90 0.51 0.24
CA VAL A 155 -5.37 -0.43 -0.78
C VAL A 155 -4.77 -1.81 -0.57
N ALA A 156 -5.51 -2.84 -0.94
CA ALA A 156 -5.03 -4.20 -0.95
C ALA A 156 -5.46 -4.91 -2.24
N VAL A 157 -4.61 -5.81 -2.75
CA VAL A 157 -4.85 -6.56 -3.98
C VAL A 157 -4.47 -8.03 -3.79
N SER A 158 -5.34 -8.94 -4.25
CA SER A 158 -5.11 -10.39 -4.20
C SER A 158 -4.02 -10.82 -5.16
N THR A 159 -3.52 -12.06 -5.03
CA THR A 159 -2.36 -12.55 -5.78
C THR A 159 -2.46 -12.35 -7.28
N SER A 160 -3.60 -12.66 -7.89
CA SER A 160 -3.81 -12.51 -9.34
C SER A 160 -4.47 -11.19 -9.73
N GLY A 161 -4.65 -10.27 -8.78
CA GLY A 161 -5.35 -9.01 -9.03
C GLY A 161 -6.85 -9.14 -9.32
N ASN A 162 -7.43 -10.33 -9.12
CA ASN A 162 -8.85 -10.57 -9.37
C ASN A 162 -9.78 -9.98 -8.29
N ARG A 163 -9.22 -9.56 -7.19
CA ARG A 163 -9.88 -8.83 -6.11
C ARG A 163 -9.00 -7.69 -5.65
N SER A 164 -9.62 -6.55 -5.43
CA SER A 164 -8.99 -5.39 -4.79
C SER A 164 -9.92 -4.80 -3.74
N ALA A 165 -9.32 -4.22 -2.73
CA ALA A 165 -10.05 -3.53 -1.68
C ALA A 165 -9.43 -2.18 -1.42
N VAL A 166 -10.25 -1.21 -1.05
CA VAL A 166 -9.82 0.15 -0.75
C VAL A 166 -10.51 0.66 0.51
N GLY A 167 -9.74 1.31 1.35
CA GLY A 167 -10.20 1.99 2.56
C GLY A 167 -10.09 3.51 2.39
N THR A 168 -11.15 4.23 2.78
CA THR A 168 -11.22 5.68 2.61
C THR A 168 -11.19 6.45 3.94
N ALA A 169 -10.79 7.71 3.85
CA ALA A 169 -10.86 8.63 4.99
C ALA A 169 -12.32 8.91 5.43
N ALA A 170 -13.28 8.71 4.54
CA ALA A 170 -14.71 8.83 4.85
C ALA A 170 -15.29 7.60 5.58
N GLY A 171 -14.46 6.57 5.83
CA GLY A 171 -14.86 5.38 6.56
C GLY A 171 -15.48 4.28 5.71
N SER A 172 -15.33 4.32 4.41
CA SER A 172 -15.83 3.26 3.53
C SER A 172 -14.75 2.24 3.17
N VAL A 173 -15.18 0.98 3.10
CA VAL A 173 -14.43 -0.12 2.49
C VAL A 173 -15.15 -0.51 1.21
N TYR A 174 -14.45 -0.49 0.08
CA TYR A 174 -14.95 -1.02 -1.19
C TYR A 174 -14.21 -2.31 -1.51
N LEU A 175 -14.95 -3.33 -1.88
CA LEU A 175 -14.45 -4.59 -2.44
C LEU A 175 -14.82 -4.65 -3.91
N LEU A 176 -13.82 -4.84 -4.79
CA LEU A 176 -14.01 -4.84 -6.23
C LEU A 176 -13.48 -6.14 -6.87
N ASN A 177 -14.03 -6.44 -8.04
CA ASN A 177 -13.44 -7.44 -8.93
C ASN A 177 -12.42 -6.82 -9.91
N ASP A 178 -11.80 -7.64 -10.75
CA ASP A 178 -10.83 -7.23 -11.78
C ASP A 178 -11.40 -6.34 -12.90
N GLN A 179 -12.73 -6.27 -13.01
CA GLN A 179 -13.45 -5.42 -13.98
C GLN A 179 -13.86 -4.07 -13.38
N GLY A 180 -13.50 -3.78 -12.12
CA GLY A 180 -13.89 -2.56 -11.43
C GLY A 180 -15.33 -2.53 -10.92
N VAL A 181 -16.02 -3.68 -10.96
CA VAL A 181 -17.36 -3.77 -10.39
C VAL A 181 -17.25 -3.82 -8.88
N VAL A 182 -17.92 -2.89 -8.20
CA VAL A 182 -18.05 -2.89 -6.75
C VAL A 182 -18.93 -4.05 -6.33
N ILE A 183 -18.30 -5.07 -5.73
CA ILE A 183 -19.00 -6.25 -5.16
C ILE A 183 -19.76 -5.81 -3.91
N LYS A 184 -19.10 -4.98 -3.09
CA LYS A 184 -19.65 -4.47 -1.84
C LYS A 184 -19.01 -3.13 -1.48
N GLN A 185 -19.82 -2.20 -1.02
CA GLN A 185 -19.41 -1.03 -0.24
C GLN A 185 -19.93 -1.20 1.19
N ILE A 186 -19.07 -1.00 2.15
CA ILE A 186 -19.36 -1.04 3.59
C ILE A 186 -18.98 0.32 4.13
N SER A 187 -19.88 0.99 4.84
CA SER A 187 -19.62 2.33 5.35
C SER A 187 -19.63 2.35 6.87
N HIS A 188 -18.59 2.94 7.45
CA HIS A 188 -18.43 3.26 8.87
C HIS A 188 -18.09 4.75 8.99
N PRO A 189 -19.06 5.65 8.77
CA PRO A 189 -18.80 7.09 8.62
C PRO A 189 -18.27 7.77 9.88
N GLU A 190 -18.33 7.10 11.02
CA GLU A 190 -17.83 7.61 12.31
C GLU A 190 -16.31 7.53 12.44
N THR A 191 -15.62 6.84 11.54
CA THR A 191 -14.17 6.58 11.62
C THR A 191 -13.52 6.41 10.27
N SER A 192 -12.28 6.85 10.11
CA SER A 192 -11.51 6.60 8.88
C SER A 192 -11.00 5.16 8.84
N ILE A 193 -11.00 4.55 7.65
CA ILE A 193 -10.26 3.31 7.38
C ILE A 193 -8.80 3.71 7.13
N LEU A 194 -7.87 3.16 7.89
CA LEU A 194 -6.45 3.51 7.81
C LEU A 194 -5.61 2.40 7.19
N ALA A 195 -6.05 1.15 7.28
CA ALA A 195 -5.28 0.01 6.82
C ALA A 195 -6.18 -1.05 6.20
N MET A 196 -5.70 -1.68 5.13
CA MET A 196 -6.38 -2.74 4.41
C MET A 196 -5.47 -3.95 4.23
N GLY A 197 -6.03 -5.15 4.38
CA GLY A 197 -5.35 -6.41 4.07
C GLY A 197 -6.27 -7.37 3.33
N ILE A 198 -5.71 -8.16 2.42
CA ILE A 198 -6.43 -9.17 1.67
C ILE A 198 -5.57 -10.43 1.57
N ASN A 199 -6.18 -11.61 1.63
CA ASN A 199 -5.45 -12.85 1.43
C ASN A 199 -5.21 -13.17 -0.06
N ALA A 200 -4.39 -14.17 -0.34
CA ALA A 200 -3.98 -14.51 -1.70
C ALA A 200 -5.15 -14.74 -2.67
N SER A 201 -6.21 -15.39 -2.23
CA SER A 201 -7.38 -15.68 -3.07
C SER A 201 -8.42 -14.54 -3.15
N GLY A 202 -8.28 -13.49 -2.33
CA GLY A 202 -9.27 -12.44 -2.19
C GLY A 202 -10.54 -12.87 -1.43
N SER A 203 -10.49 -14.01 -0.70
CA SER A 203 -11.63 -14.55 0.03
C SER A 203 -11.78 -14.01 1.46
N LYS A 204 -10.74 -13.41 2.00
CA LYS A 204 -10.72 -12.78 3.33
C LYS A 204 -10.08 -11.39 3.23
N LEU A 205 -10.77 -10.43 3.82
CA LEU A 205 -10.31 -9.05 3.93
C LEU A 205 -10.25 -8.66 5.40
N ALA A 206 -9.36 -7.73 5.72
CA ALA A 206 -9.34 -7.05 6.99
C ALA A 206 -9.18 -5.54 6.78
N ALA A 207 -9.83 -4.75 7.62
CA ALA A 207 -9.74 -3.31 7.65
C ALA A 207 -9.44 -2.84 9.06
N GLY A 208 -8.48 -1.91 9.20
CA GLY A 208 -8.14 -1.25 10.45
C GLY A 208 -8.63 0.20 10.45
N THR A 209 -9.13 0.66 11.58
CA THR A 209 -9.77 1.97 11.69
C THR A 209 -9.04 2.92 12.65
N ALA A 210 -9.30 4.21 12.49
CA ALA A 210 -8.74 5.26 13.35
C ALA A 210 -9.24 5.19 14.78
N ASP A 211 -10.45 4.68 15.01
CA ASP A 211 -11.03 4.51 16.35
C ASP A 211 -10.63 3.19 17.04
N GLY A 212 -9.77 2.38 16.39
CA GLY A 212 -9.17 1.21 17.03
C GLY A 212 -9.85 -0.12 16.78
N ARG A 213 -10.65 -0.23 15.74
CA ARG A 213 -11.32 -1.47 15.36
C ARG A 213 -10.58 -2.20 14.24
N VAL A 214 -10.65 -3.53 14.27
CA VAL A 214 -10.32 -4.38 13.13
C VAL A 214 -11.60 -5.09 12.71
N PHE A 215 -11.96 -4.92 11.45
CA PHE A 215 -13.05 -5.65 10.81
C PHE A 215 -12.49 -6.75 9.93
N ALA A 216 -13.10 -7.91 9.94
CA ALA A 216 -12.83 -8.97 8.97
C ALA A 216 -14.06 -9.29 8.13
N PHE A 217 -13.84 -9.45 6.82
CA PHE A 217 -14.91 -9.70 5.84
C PHE A 217 -14.61 -10.94 5.01
N ASN A 218 -15.66 -11.58 4.53
CA ASN A 218 -15.56 -12.65 3.54
C ASN A 218 -15.50 -12.11 2.09
N SER A 219 -15.42 -13.02 1.11
CA SER A 219 -15.32 -12.68 -0.33
C SER A 219 -16.53 -11.91 -0.90
N SER A 220 -17.65 -11.88 -0.18
CA SER A 220 -18.84 -11.12 -0.55
C SER A 220 -18.95 -9.78 0.18
N GLY A 221 -17.92 -9.41 0.97
CA GLY A 221 -17.90 -8.20 1.78
C GLY A 221 -18.87 -8.28 2.99
N ILE A 222 -19.25 -9.48 3.41
CA ILE A 222 -20.03 -9.65 4.63
C ILE A 222 -19.05 -9.71 5.80
N MET A 223 -19.31 -8.88 6.82
CA MET A 223 -18.51 -8.85 8.04
C MET A 223 -18.63 -10.21 8.77
N ALA A 224 -17.49 -10.82 9.00
CA ALA A 224 -17.40 -12.07 9.76
C ALA A 224 -17.29 -11.79 11.26
N TRP A 225 -16.46 -10.81 11.63
CA TRP A 225 -16.26 -10.40 13.01
C TRP A 225 -15.62 -8.99 13.07
N GLU A 226 -15.66 -8.43 14.27
CA GLU A 226 -15.07 -7.16 14.65
C GLU A 226 -14.36 -7.34 16.00
N VAL A 227 -13.23 -6.64 16.17
CA VAL A 227 -12.54 -6.55 17.47
C VAL A 227 -12.03 -5.13 17.71
N PHE A 228 -12.10 -4.68 18.96
CA PHE A 228 -11.58 -3.38 19.40
C PHE A 228 -10.23 -3.56 20.09
N LEU A 229 -9.20 -2.85 19.60
CA LEU A 229 -7.81 -2.93 20.10
C LEU A 229 -7.41 -1.77 21.01
N GLY A 230 -8.29 -0.78 21.20
CA GLY A 230 -8.11 0.31 22.15
C GLY A 230 -7.36 1.53 21.65
N GLY A 231 -6.74 1.47 20.47
CA GLY A 231 -6.04 2.60 19.85
C GLY A 231 -6.09 2.49 18.33
N SER A 232 -5.80 3.58 17.62
CA SER A 232 -5.82 3.62 16.17
C SER A 232 -5.05 2.44 15.54
N VAL A 233 -5.68 1.74 14.59
CA VAL A 233 -5.08 0.61 13.87
C VAL A 233 -4.42 1.14 12.61
N THR A 234 -3.09 1.18 12.62
CA THR A 234 -2.30 1.82 11.56
C THR A 234 -1.79 0.86 10.49
N SER A 235 -1.84 -0.44 10.74
CA SER A 235 -1.45 -1.45 9.76
C SER A 235 -2.22 -2.73 9.99
N VAL A 236 -2.60 -3.40 8.90
CA VAL A 236 -3.25 -4.72 8.90
C VAL A 236 -2.67 -5.56 7.78
N ALA A 237 -2.38 -6.82 8.06
CA ALA A 237 -1.99 -7.79 7.04
C ALA A 237 -2.74 -9.12 7.25
N VAL A 238 -3.11 -9.76 6.15
CA VAL A 238 -3.78 -11.07 6.13
C VAL A 238 -2.83 -12.07 5.47
N ASN A 239 -2.59 -13.20 6.10
CA ASN A 239 -1.72 -14.22 5.49
C ASN A 239 -2.40 -14.87 4.27
N SER A 240 -1.61 -15.54 3.43
CA SER A 240 -2.05 -16.15 2.17
C SER A 240 -3.29 -17.05 2.34
N ALA A 241 -3.35 -17.85 3.41
CA ALA A 241 -4.48 -18.74 3.70
C ALA A 241 -5.73 -18.02 4.25
N GLY A 242 -5.61 -16.77 4.71
CA GLY A 242 -6.69 -16.02 5.33
C GLY A 242 -7.05 -16.47 6.76
N ASN A 243 -6.22 -17.31 7.39
CA ASN A 243 -6.47 -17.82 8.74
C ASN A 243 -5.70 -17.10 9.84
N ARG A 244 -4.91 -16.10 9.48
CA ARG A 244 -4.21 -15.20 10.41
C ARG A 244 -4.29 -13.77 9.91
N ILE A 245 -4.53 -12.85 10.85
CA ILE A 245 -4.52 -11.42 10.63
C ILE A 245 -3.58 -10.80 11.65
N ILE A 246 -2.69 -9.94 11.19
CA ILE A 246 -1.82 -9.14 12.04
C ILE A 246 -2.32 -7.70 11.99
N ALA A 247 -2.42 -7.05 13.14
CA ALA A 247 -2.79 -5.64 13.24
C ALA A 247 -1.85 -4.91 14.20
N SER A 248 -1.50 -3.67 13.89
CA SER A 248 -0.77 -2.80 14.78
C SER A 248 -1.68 -1.71 15.34
N SER A 249 -1.63 -1.51 16.68
CA SER A 249 -2.35 -0.43 17.35
C SER A 249 -1.46 0.13 18.48
N GLY A 250 -1.15 1.41 18.39
CA GLY A 250 -0.17 2.04 19.29
C GLY A 250 1.18 1.33 19.20
N ASN A 251 1.70 0.88 20.33
CA ASN A 251 2.99 0.16 20.43
C ASN A 251 2.82 -1.37 20.46
N THR A 252 1.65 -1.90 20.10
CA THR A 252 1.33 -3.31 20.20
C THR A 252 1.03 -3.90 18.83
N VAL A 253 1.53 -5.11 18.60
CA VAL A 253 1.17 -5.94 17.44
C VAL A 253 0.30 -7.09 17.92
N TYR A 254 -0.85 -7.24 17.30
CA TYR A 254 -1.84 -8.27 17.60
C TYR A 254 -1.82 -9.33 16.52
N LEU A 255 -1.87 -10.59 16.93
CA LEU A 255 -2.13 -11.72 16.04
C LEU A 255 -3.54 -12.22 16.30
N LEU A 256 -4.40 -12.10 15.30
CA LEU A 256 -5.80 -12.50 15.34
C LEU A 256 -6.00 -13.74 14.47
N THR A 257 -6.98 -14.57 14.81
CA THR A 257 -7.38 -15.68 13.94
C THR A 257 -8.28 -15.17 12.82
N GLY A 258 -8.24 -15.81 11.65
CA GLY A 258 -9.09 -15.42 10.52
C GLY A 258 -10.59 -15.68 10.74
N ASP A 259 -10.92 -16.49 11.76
CA ASP A 259 -12.30 -16.85 12.11
C ASP A 259 -12.82 -16.09 13.36
N GLY A 260 -12.03 -15.15 13.85
CA GLY A 260 -12.36 -14.30 15.00
C GLY A 260 -11.46 -14.53 16.21
N PRO A 261 -11.49 -13.58 17.16
CA PRO A 261 -10.77 -13.69 18.42
C PRO A 261 -11.36 -14.78 19.32
#